data_6c0ed8d97741e60cec2be9f7639612ca
#
_entry.id   6c0ed8d97741e60cec2be9f7639612ca
#
_cell.length_a   1.000
_cell.length_b   1.000
_cell.length_c   1.000
_cell.angle_alpha   90.00
_cell.angle_beta   90.00
_cell.angle_gamma   90.00
#
_symmetry.space_group_name_H-M   'P 1'
#
loop_
_entity.id
_entity.type
_entity.pdbx_description
1 polymer ?
#
loop_
_entity_poly.entity_id
_entity_poly.type
_entity_poly.pdbx_seq_one_letter_code
_entity_poly.pdbx_strand_id
1 'polypeptide(L)'
;FEDWVDRIPEDIQIIAGPGNHDITRLSEPQPRLQDDIFPRIKDYDNFHRVQNPQTVRLHGIESKGLKHLMYHGYSFDDHVDRIQELRENAYDEPERVMIDLLKRRHLAPTYGSNQLSPEGTDHMVIEEEPDVMVSGHFHSHAVSSYKGVNVICSSSFQAQTDFQKRVGHEPDPGKVTILNFENRKTEVKQF
;
A
#
# COMPACT_ATOMS: atom_id res chain seq x y z
N PHE A 1 17.20 3.15 5.40
CA PHE A 1 16.28 3.77 4.43
C PHE A 1 16.89 5.03 3.80
N GLU A 2 17.33 6.01 4.61
CA GLU A 2 17.92 7.28 4.12
C GLU A 2 19.10 7.06 3.16
N ASP A 3 20.00 6.09 3.45
CA ASP A 3 21.12 5.75 2.56
C ASP A 3 20.69 5.26 1.17
N TRP A 4 19.48 4.73 1.06
CA TRP A 4 18.90 4.36 -0.23
C TRP A 4 18.32 5.57 -0.95
N VAL A 5 17.63 6.46 -0.22
CA VAL A 5 17.08 7.69 -0.78
C VAL A 5 18.19 8.59 -1.32
N ASP A 6 19.30 8.71 -0.60
CA ASP A 6 20.49 9.48 -1.04
C ASP A 6 21.08 9.02 -2.39
N ARG A 7 20.76 7.81 -2.83
CA ARG A 7 21.24 7.25 -4.12
C ARG A 7 20.24 7.43 -5.27
N ILE A 8 19.04 7.85 -4.96
CA ILE A 8 17.99 8.06 -5.97
C ILE A 8 18.20 9.46 -6.59
N PRO A 9 18.24 9.57 -7.92
CA PRO A 9 18.36 10.86 -8.59
C PRO A 9 17.27 11.85 -8.15
N GLU A 10 17.60 13.12 -8.04
CA GLU A 10 16.71 14.18 -7.55
C GLU A 10 15.47 14.42 -8.43
N ASP A 11 15.53 14.03 -9.71
CA ASP A 11 14.39 14.09 -10.64
C ASP A 11 13.37 12.96 -10.45
N ILE A 12 13.69 11.95 -9.63
CA ILE A 12 12.78 10.86 -9.27
C ILE A 12 12.06 11.20 -7.98
N GLN A 13 10.74 11.32 -8.07
CA GLN A 13 9.90 11.61 -6.91
C GLN A 13 9.65 10.35 -6.08
N ILE A 14 9.82 10.45 -4.77
CA ILE A 14 9.63 9.37 -3.80
C ILE A 14 8.43 9.71 -2.93
N ILE A 15 7.45 8.82 -2.87
CA ILE A 15 6.28 8.97 -2.01
C ILE A 15 6.27 7.82 -1.00
N ALA A 16 6.35 8.14 0.28
CA ALA A 16 6.44 7.16 1.35
C ALA A 16 5.33 7.36 2.40
N GLY A 17 4.56 6.32 2.64
CA GLY A 17 3.57 6.24 3.72
C GLY A 17 3.99 5.22 4.78
N PRO A 18 3.44 5.30 6.01
CA PRO A 18 3.72 4.36 7.08
C PRO A 18 3.03 3.01 6.88
N GLY A 19 3.62 1.97 7.46
CA GLY A 19 3.01 0.68 7.71
C GLY A 19 2.76 0.45 9.20
N ASN A 20 2.23 -0.73 9.55
CA ASN A 20 1.88 -1.09 10.93
C ASN A 20 3.09 -1.33 11.84
N HIS A 21 4.30 -1.45 11.29
CA HIS A 21 5.56 -1.60 12.05
C HIS A 21 6.35 -0.30 12.16
N ASP A 22 5.89 0.79 11.55
CA ASP A 22 6.56 2.07 11.63
C ASP A 22 6.26 2.80 12.94
N ILE A 23 7.10 3.80 13.28
CA ILE A 23 6.94 4.61 14.50
C ILE A 23 5.80 5.61 14.32
N THR A 24 4.58 5.09 14.39
CA THR A 24 3.34 5.86 14.31
C THR A 24 2.24 5.16 15.12
N ARG A 25 1.05 5.78 15.25
CA ARG A 25 -0.10 5.10 15.88
C ARG A 25 -0.54 3.91 15.05
N LEU A 26 -0.98 2.84 15.71
CA LEU A 26 -1.53 1.66 15.03
C LEU A 26 -2.93 1.91 14.46
N SER A 27 -3.70 2.80 15.09
CA SER A 27 -5.05 3.12 14.62
C SER A 27 -5.02 3.86 13.28
N GLU A 28 -5.87 3.41 12.36
CA GLU A 28 -6.02 4.03 11.03
C GLU A 28 -7.09 5.14 11.03
N PRO A 29 -6.94 6.18 10.22
CA PRO A 29 -5.80 6.44 9.35
C PRO A 29 -4.52 6.73 10.14
N GLN A 30 -3.38 6.26 9.64
CA GLN A 30 -2.09 6.55 10.26
C GLN A 30 -1.57 7.90 9.73
N PRO A 31 -1.13 8.83 10.60
CA PRO A 31 -0.53 10.08 10.16
C PRO A 31 0.80 9.83 9.43
N ARG A 32 1.24 10.78 8.64
CA ARG A 32 2.57 10.71 8.02
C ARG A 32 3.67 10.54 9.07
N LEU A 33 4.74 9.87 8.69
CA LEU A 33 5.94 9.74 9.52
C LEU A 33 6.53 11.11 9.86
N GLN A 34 6.95 11.28 11.12
CA GLN A 34 7.45 12.55 11.64
C GLN A 34 8.82 12.89 11.06
N ASP A 35 9.19 14.16 11.15
CA ASP A 35 10.42 14.70 10.55
C ASP A 35 11.69 14.18 11.22
N ASP A 36 11.61 13.86 12.51
CA ASP A 36 12.71 13.33 13.31
C ASP A 36 13.10 11.89 12.97
N ILE A 37 12.20 11.15 12.29
CA ILE A 37 12.49 9.79 11.80
C ILE A 37 13.47 9.83 10.62
N PHE A 38 13.47 10.92 9.84
CA PHE A 38 14.27 11.08 8.63
C PHE A 38 15.09 12.38 8.67
N PRO A 39 16.02 12.53 9.61
CA PRO A 39 16.70 13.80 9.84
C PRO A 39 17.54 14.30 8.66
N ARG A 40 18.03 13.41 7.78
CA ARG A 40 18.86 13.77 6.63
C ARG A 40 18.05 14.13 5.39
N ILE A 41 16.97 13.39 5.12
CA ILE A 41 16.20 13.49 3.87
C ILE A 41 14.86 14.22 4.02
N LYS A 42 14.50 14.64 5.24
CA LYS A 42 13.20 15.29 5.52
C LYS A 42 12.92 16.53 4.67
N ASP A 43 13.96 17.24 4.27
CA ASP A 43 13.91 18.49 3.53
C ASP A 43 14.23 18.31 2.03
N TYR A 44 14.34 17.06 1.53
CA TYR A 44 14.56 16.80 0.11
C TYR A 44 13.29 17.11 -0.69
N ASP A 45 13.43 17.90 -1.76
CA ASP A 45 12.30 18.32 -2.61
C ASP A 45 11.62 17.13 -3.32
N ASN A 46 12.34 16.04 -3.53
CA ASN A 46 11.84 14.83 -4.18
C ASN A 46 11.34 13.75 -3.20
N PHE A 47 11.34 13.99 -1.87
CA PHE A 47 10.88 13.05 -0.86
C PHE A 47 9.59 13.51 -0.17
N HIS A 48 8.49 12.84 -0.47
CA HIS A 48 7.15 13.17 0.00
C HIS A 48 6.64 12.14 1.01
N ARG A 49 6.43 12.54 2.25
CA ARG A 49 5.82 11.70 3.28
C ARG A 49 4.32 11.91 3.29
N VAL A 50 3.59 10.81 3.17
CA VAL A 50 2.14 10.82 3.14
C VAL A 50 1.57 10.01 4.31
N GLN A 51 0.28 10.17 4.58
CA GLN A 51 -0.46 9.35 5.54
C GLN A 51 -0.82 7.99 4.95
N ASN A 52 -1.36 7.09 5.75
CA ASN A 52 -1.93 5.81 5.33
C ASN A 52 -3.39 5.70 5.83
N PRO A 53 -4.39 5.58 4.92
CA PRO A 53 -4.27 5.60 3.46
C PRO A 53 -4.03 7.00 2.89
N GLN A 54 -3.56 7.07 1.64
CA GLN A 54 -3.39 8.31 0.90
C GLN A 54 -3.73 8.14 -0.58
N THR A 55 -4.52 9.06 -1.13
CA THR A 55 -4.67 9.19 -2.57
C THR A 55 -3.75 10.29 -3.08
N VAL A 56 -2.92 9.96 -4.06
CA VAL A 56 -2.03 10.89 -4.76
C VAL A 56 -2.36 10.90 -6.25
N ARG A 57 -2.17 12.05 -6.90
CA ARG A 57 -2.34 12.16 -8.36
C ARG A 57 -0.97 12.37 -8.99
N LEU A 58 -0.59 11.45 -9.85
CA LEU A 58 0.73 11.44 -10.48
C LEU A 58 0.60 11.70 -11.98
N HIS A 59 1.65 12.33 -12.58
CA HIS A 59 1.74 12.60 -14.03
C HIS A 59 0.56 13.43 -14.54
N GLY A 60 0.33 14.61 -13.96
CA GLY A 60 -0.87 15.39 -14.19
C GLY A 60 -0.71 16.86 -14.57
N ILE A 61 0.49 17.35 -14.94
CA ILE A 61 0.69 18.78 -15.22
C ILE A 61 -0.11 19.22 -16.46
N GLU A 62 -0.09 18.43 -17.52
CA GLU A 62 -0.82 18.72 -18.78
C GLU A 62 -1.99 17.73 -19.03
N SER A 63 -2.16 16.74 -18.17
CA SER A 63 -3.21 15.72 -18.24
C SER A 63 -3.96 15.62 -16.93
N LYS A 64 -5.06 14.85 -16.91
CA LYS A 64 -5.78 14.59 -15.65
C LYS A 64 -4.95 13.79 -14.64
N GLY A 65 -3.82 13.20 -15.05
CA GLY A 65 -3.00 12.30 -14.25
C GLY A 65 -3.76 11.05 -13.79
N LEU A 66 -3.05 10.12 -13.15
CA LEU A 66 -3.64 8.92 -12.57
C LEU A 66 -3.77 9.07 -11.05
N LYS A 67 -4.94 8.73 -10.52
CA LYS A 67 -5.18 8.66 -9.07
C LYS A 67 -4.65 7.35 -8.52
N HIS A 68 -3.65 7.42 -7.64
CA HIS A 68 -3.07 6.29 -6.94
C HIS A 68 -3.58 6.29 -5.51
N LEU A 69 -4.37 5.28 -5.16
CA LEU A 69 -4.74 4.98 -3.78
C LEU A 69 -3.64 4.11 -3.19
N MET A 70 -2.87 4.68 -2.28
CA MET A 70 -1.84 3.99 -1.49
C MET A 70 -2.43 3.60 -0.15
N TYR A 71 -2.42 2.31 0.16
CA TYR A 71 -2.90 1.77 1.42
C TYR A 71 -1.98 0.64 1.87
N HIS A 72 -1.44 0.71 3.08
CA HIS A 72 -0.53 -0.34 3.57
C HIS A 72 -1.18 -1.73 3.56
N GLY A 73 -2.44 -1.85 4.02
CA GLY A 73 -3.16 -3.12 4.05
C GLY A 73 -3.36 -3.69 5.46
N TYR A 74 -3.22 -2.88 6.52
CA TYR A 74 -3.31 -3.38 7.90
C TYR A 74 -4.65 -4.08 8.21
N SER A 75 -5.74 -3.69 7.57
CA SER A 75 -7.06 -4.33 7.72
C SER A 75 -7.20 -5.69 7.01
N PHE A 76 -6.22 -6.10 6.18
CA PHE A 76 -6.38 -7.27 5.32
C PHE A 76 -6.55 -8.56 6.13
N ASP A 77 -5.76 -8.75 7.19
CA ASP A 77 -5.84 -9.95 8.02
C ASP A 77 -7.23 -10.11 8.63
N ASP A 78 -7.77 -9.02 9.19
CA ASP A 78 -9.11 -9.02 9.75
C ASP A 78 -10.20 -9.25 8.70
N HIS A 79 -10.05 -8.66 7.53
CA HIS A 79 -10.98 -8.83 6.42
C HIS A 79 -11.00 -10.28 5.92
N VAL A 80 -9.84 -10.89 5.78
CA VAL A 80 -9.68 -12.32 5.42
C VAL A 80 -10.30 -13.23 6.45
N ASP A 81 -10.08 -12.97 7.73
CA ASP A 81 -10.64 -13.80 8.82
C ASP A 81 -12.17 -13.83 8.83
N ARG A 82 -12.81 -12.77 8.33
CA ARG A 82 -14.27 -12.65 8.33
C ARG A 82 -14.95 -13.08 7.04
N ILE A 83 -14.20 -13.20 5.95
CA ILE A 83 -14.77 -13.57 4.63
C ILE A 83 -14.24 -14.92 4.21
N GLN A 84 -15.12 -15.92 4.26
CA GLN A 84 -14.77 -17.32 4.00
C GLN A 84 -14.11 -17.51 2.62
N GLU A 85 -14.60 -16.82 1.60
CA GLU A 85 -14.11 -16.95 0.22
C GLU A 85 -12.69 -16.39 0.01
N LEU A 86 -12.22 -15.56 0.95
CA LEU A 86 -10.86 -15.01 0.92
C LEU A 86 -9.87 -15.84 1.75
N ARG A 87 -10.37 -16.55 2.79
CA ARG A 87 -9.55 -17.20 3.81
C ARG A 87 -8.58 -18.24 3.27
N GLU A 88 -8.96 -18.96 2.23
CA GLU A 88 -8.17 -20.10 1.77
C GLU A 88 -6.90 -19.69 1.00
N ASN A 89 -6.95 -18.56 0.27
CA ASN A 89 -5.88 -18.21 -0.67
C ASN A 89 -5.42 -16.74 -0.54
N ALA A 90 -5.75 -16.03 0.53
CA ALA A 90 -5.53 -14.59 0.63
C ALA A 90 -4.04 -14.18 0.53
N TYR A 91 -3.16 -15.00 1.06
CA TYR A 91 -1.71 -14.73 1.02
C TYR A 91 -1.07 -15.08 -0.31
N ASP A 92 -1.65 -16.04 -1.04
CA ASP A 92 -1.20 -16.43 -2.38
C ASP A 92 -1.82 -15.54 -3.47
N GLU A 93 -3.04 -15.02 -3.23
CA GLU A 93 -3.82 -14.18 -4.15
C GLU A 93 -4.24 -12.86 -3.47
N PRO A 94 -3.29 -12.03 -2.99
CA PRO A 94 -3.59 -10.83 -2.19
C PRO A 94 -4.44 -9.81 -2.93
N GLU A 95 -4.40 -9.79 -4.26
CA GLU A 95 -5.23 -8.92 -5.10
C GLU A 95 -6.74 -9.19 -4.92
N ARG A 96 -7.14 -10.39 -4.52
CA ARG A 96 -8.55 -10.71 -4.26
C ARG A 96 -9.09 -9.91 -3.07
N VAL A 97 -8.27 -9.75 -2.04
CA VAL A 97 -8.60 -8.94 -0.86
C VAL A 97 -8.76 -7.48 -1.28
N MET A 98 -7.81 -6.95 -2.04
CA MET A 98 -7.84 -5.58 -2.53
C MET A 98 -9.06 -5.32 -3.43
N ILE A 99 -9.39 -6.26 -4.32
CA ILE A 99 -10.57 -6.18 -5.19
C ILE A 99 -11.87 -6.19 -4.37
N ASP A 100 -11.94 -6.98 -3.30
CA ASP A 100 -13.13 -7.00 -2.45
C ASP A 100 -13.32 -5.68 -1.68
N LEU A 101 -12.22 -5.08 -1.21
CA LEU A 101 -12.27 -3.73 -0.61
C LEU A 101 -12.69 -2.65 -1.62
N LEU A 102 -12.22 -2.72 -2.87
CA LEU A 102 -12.69 -1.85 -3.95
C LEU A 102 -14.19 -2.02 -4.23
N LYS A 103 -14.71 -3.26 -4.21
CA LYS A 103 -16.15 -3.53 -4.36
C LYS A 103 -16.97 -2.92 -3.23
N ARG A 104 -16.47 -2.97 -2.01
CA ARG A 104 -17.10 -2.40 -0.81
C ARG A 104 -16.93 -0.89 -0.70
N ARG A 105 -16.02 -0.31 -1.46
CA ARG A 105 -15.68 1.11 -1.38
C ARG A 105 -15.20 1.52 0.02
N HIS A 106 -14.48 0.61 0.70
CA HIS A 106 -14.00 0.83 2.06
C HIS A 106 -12.76 -0.01 2.35
N LEU A 107 -11.72 0.62 2.92
CA LEU A 107 -10.43 -0.02 3.19
C LEU A 107 -10.40 -0.86 4.48
N ALA A 108 -11.33 -0.63 5.40
CA ALA A 108 -11.49 -1.39 6.64
C ALA A 108 -12.97 -1.62 6.96
N PRO A 109 -13.71 -2.43 6.15
CA PRO A 109 -15.17 -2.53 6.26
C PRO A 109 -15.66 -3.38 7.42
N THR A 110 -14.77 -3.92 8.24
CA THR A 110 -15.09 -4.79 9.36
C THR A 110 -15.04 -4.01 10.66
N TYR A 111 -16.02 -4.24 11.54
CA TYR A 111 -16.09 -3.56 12.84
C TYR A 111 -15.47 -4.40 13.97
N GLY A 112 -14.65 -3.75 14.80
CA GLY A 112 -14.28 -4.27 16.11
C GLY A 112 -12.95 -5.01 16.19
N SER A 113 -12.20 -5.16 15.09
CA SER A 113 -10.88 -5.82 15.07
C SER A 113 -9.78 -4.87 14.64
N ASN A 114 -9.98 -4.14 13.55
CA ASN A 114 -9.03 -3.12 13.15
C ASN A 114 -9.20 -1.87 14.03
N GLN A 115 -8.09 -1.33 14.52
CA GLN A 115 -8.10 -0.12 15.33
C GLN A 115 -8.31 1.08 14.42
N LEU A 116 -9.50 1.70 14.51
CA LEU A 116 -9.82 2.94 13.82
C LEU A 116 -9.74 4.12 14.78
N SER A 117 -9.12 5.20 14.34
CA SER A 117 -9.09 6.47 15.08
C SER A 117 -10.50 7.08 15.10
N PRO A 118 -11.02 7.51 16.24
CA PRO A 118 -12.34 8.11 16.33
C PRO A 118 -12.31 9.56 15.82
N GLU A 119 -12.32 9.71 14.50
CA GLU A 119 -12.32 11.01 13.82
C GLU A 119 -13.73 11.37 13.32
N GLY A 120 -13.98 12.65 13.06
CA GLY A 120 -15.30 13.12 12.62
C GLY A 120 -15.66 12.69 11.19
N THR A 121 -14.69 12.20 10.42
CA THR A 121 -14.85 11.68 9.06
C THR A 121 -14.24 10.28 8.98
N ASP A 122 -14.90 9.38 8.28
CA ASP A 122 -14.35 8.06 8.01
C ASP A 122 -13.39 8.11 6.82
N HIS A 123 -12.10 8.19 7.12
CA HIS A 123 -11.02 8.25 6.11
C HIS A 123 -10.73 6.93 5.41
N MET A 124 -11.38 5.82 5.84
CA MET A 124 -11.22 4.52 5.21
C MET A 124 -12.20 4.32 4.03
N VAL A 125 -13.13 5.24 3.81
CA VAL A 125 -14.03 5.23 2.65
C VAL A 125 -13.26 5.58 1.38
N ILE A 126 -13.45 4.78 0.34
CA ILE A 126 -12.94 5.09 -1.01
C ILE A 126 -13.99 5.97 -1.71
N GLU A 127 -13.92 7.27 -1.52
CA GLU A 127 -14.91 8.22 -2.05
C GLU A 127 -14.88 8.27 -3.59
N GLU A 128 -13.69 8.37 -4.16
CA GLU A 128 -13.47 8.37 -5.60
C GLU A 128 -12.78 7.08 -6.06
N GLU A 129 -13.21 6.55 -7.21
CA GLU A 129 -12.54 5.39 -7.80
C GLU A 129 -11.10 5.75 -8.18
N PRO A 130 -10.10 5.00 -7.70
CA PRO A 130 -8.72 5.20 -8.10
C PRO A 130 -8.48 4.62 -9.50
N ASP A 131 -7.44 5.12 -10.17
CA ASP A 131 -6.92 4.49 -11.39
C ASP A 131 -5.97 3.32 -11.04
N VAL A 132 -5.30 3.44 -9.90
CA VAL A 132 -4.36 2.45 -9.38
C VAL A 132 -4.59 2.30 -7.88
N MET A 133 -4.66 1.07 -7.38
CA MET A 133 -4.59 0.76 -5.96
C MET A 133 -3.30 0.00 -5.67
N VAL A 134 -2.49 0.52 -4.75
CA VAL A 134 -1.23 -0.10 -4.32
C VAL A 134 -1.31 -0.43 -2.84
N SER A 135 -0.95 -1.66 -2.48
CA SER A 135 -0.85 -2.11 -1.09
C SER A 135 0.39 -2.95 -0.85
N GLY A 136 0.70 -3.19 0.41
CA GLY A 136 1.76 -4.08 0.88
C GLY A 136 1.23 -5.08 1.90
N HIS A 137 1.82 -5.12 3.10
CA HIS A 137 1.43 -5.86 4.29
C HIS A 137 1.58 -7.38 4.22
N PHE A 138 1.03 -8.04 3.22
CA PHE A 138 1.11 -9.50 3.09
C PHE A 138 2.48 -10.02 2.68
N HIS A 139 3.41 -9.16 2.26
CA HIS A 139 4.72 -9.54 1.73
C HIS A 139 4.65 -10.47 0.51
N SER A 140 3.49 -10.59 -0.11
CA SER A 140 3.25 -11.31 -1.35
C SER A 140 3.08 -10.34 -2.50
N HIS A 141 3.49 -10.74 -3.69
CA HIS A 141 3.40 -9.90 -4.88
C HIS A 141 2.25 -10.33 -5.77
N ALA A 142 1.41 -9.39 -6.17
CA ALA A 142 0.40 -9.64 -7.18
C ALA A 142 0.13 -8.39 -8.02
N VAL A 143 -0.22 -8.61 -9.27
CA VAL A 143 -0.71 -7.58 -10.19
C VAL A 143 -1.97 -8.08 -10.87
N SER A 144 -3.03 -7.30 -10.78
CA SER A 144 -4.32 -7.61 -11.36
C SER A 144 -5.02 -6.34 -11.84
N SER A 145 -6.24 -6.48 -12.34
CA SER A 145 -7.09 -5.35 -12.68
C SER A 145 -8.55 -5.61 -12.32
N TYR A 146 -9.24 -4.56 -11.89
CA TYR A 146 -10.66 -4.62 -11.59
C TYR A 146 -11.37 -3.38 -12.11
N LYS A 147 -12.31 -3.55 -13.07
CA LYS A 147 -13.08 -2.45 -13.68
C LYS A 147 -12.22 -1.24 -14.12
N GLY A 148 -11.07 -1.52 -14.71
CA GLY A 148 -10.14 -0.48 -15.17
C GLY A 148 -9.19 0.07 -14.11
N VAL A 149 -9.29 -0.38 -12.85
CA VAL A 149 -8.32 -0.07 -11.79
C VAL A 149 -7.17 -1.07 -11.87
N ASN A 150 -5.93 -0.60 -11.95
CA ASN A 150 -4.76 -1.45 -11.74
C ASN A 150 -4.64 -1.76 -10.24
N VAL A 151 -4.56 -3.04 -9.88
CA VAL A 151 -4.44 -3.51 -8.50
C VAL A 151 -3.06 -4.13 -8.31
N ILE A 152 -2.26 -3.56 -7.41
CA ILE A 152 -0.86 -3.95 -7.21
C ILE A 152 -0.64 -4.21 -5.72
N CYS A 153 -0.40 -5.47 -5.35
CA CYS A 153 0.16 -5.80 -4.05
C CYS A 153 1.68 -5.83 -4.17
N SER A 154 2.35 -4.94 -3.46
CA SER A 154 3.80 -4.85 -3.46
C SER A 154 4.39 -5.94 -2.59
N SER A 155 5.45 -6.55 -3.11
CA SER A 155 6.33 -7.40 -2.32
C SER A 155 7.07 -6.60 -1.24
N SER A 156 7.87 -7.28 -0.44
CA SER A 156 8.81 -6.70 0.51
C SER A 156 10.26 -7.03 0.10
N PHE A 157 11.22 -6.33 0.72
CA PHE A 157 12.64 -6.72 0.66
C PHE A 157 13.08 -7.43 1.95
N GLN A 158 12.11 -7.89 2.74
CA GLN A 158 12.36 -8.65 3.96
C GLN A 158 12.29 -10.15 3.67
N ALA A 159 13.31 -10.89 4.08
CA ALA A 159 13.28 -12.35 4.06
C ALA A 159 12.22 -12.89 5.03
N GLN A 160 11.81 -14.14 4.82
CA GLN A 160 10.83 -14.80 5.68
C GLN A 160 11.22 -14.73 7.16
N THR A 161 10.33 -14.19 7.99
CA THR A 161 10.52 -14.06 9.44
C THR A 161 10.16 -15.37 10.16
N ASP A 162 10.65 -15.52 11.41
CA ASP A 162 10.28 -16.69 12.22
C ASP A 162 8.79 -16.72 12.58
N PHE A 163 8.12 -15.57 12.62
CA PHE A 163 6.68 -15.51 12.78
C PHE A 163 5.98 -16.09 11.54
N GLN A 164 6.35 -15.65 10.35
CA GLN A 164 5.79 -16.15 9.09
C GLN A 164 5.99 -17.65 8.91
N LYS A 165 7.18 -18.17 9.28
CA LYS A 165 7.43 -19.62 9.28
C LYS A 165 6.47 -20.38 10.20
N ARG A 166 6.22 -19.85 11.41
CA ARG A 166 5.32 -20.51 12.38
C ARG A 166 3.87 -20.55 11.92
N VAL A 167 3.42 -19.54 11.17
CA VAL A 167 2.04 -19.48 10.66
C VAL A 167 1.90 -20.04 9.24
N GLY A 168 3.01 -20.55 8.66
CA GLY A 168 3.01 -21.16 7.32
C GLY A 168 2.88 -20.15 6.18
N HIS A 169 3.21 -18.86 6.45
CA HIS A 169 3.20 -17.83 5.42
C HIS A 169 4.54 -17.78 4.68
N GLU A 170 4.50 -17.93 3.36
CA GLU A 170 5.66 -17.84 2.48
C GLU A 170 5.65 -16.49 1.76
N PRO A 171 6.48 -15.51 2.18
CA PRO A 171 6.59 -14.23 1.50
C PRO A 171 7.25 -14.39 0.14
N ASP A 172 7.01 -13.45 -0.74
CA ASP A 172 7.56 -13.40 -2.09
C ASP A 172 8.44 -12.14 -2.24
N PRO A 173 9.63 -12.10 -1.64
CA PRO A 173 10.45 -10.88 -1.51
C PRO A 173 11.16 -10.49 -2.80
N GLY A 174 11.52 -9.19 -2.88
CA GLY A 174 12.41 -8.66 -3.92
C GLY A 174 11.76 -8.40 -5.27
N LYS A 175 10.43 -8.36 -5.35
CA LYS A 175 9.71 -8.00 -6.56
C LYS A 175 9.31 -6.52 -6.57
N VAL A 176 9.54 -5.85 -7.69
CA VAL A 176 9.15 -4.46 -7.93
C VAL A 176 8.26 -4.37 -9.15
N THR A 177 7.10 -3.75 -9.00
CA THR A 177 6.20 -3.46 -10.12
C THR A 177 6.51 -2.10 -10.72
N ILE A 178 6.75 -2.06 -12.02
CA ILE A 178 6.86 -0.84 -12.81
C ILE A 178 5.56 -0.66 -13.58
N LEU A 179 4.88 0.47 -13.37
CA LEU A 179 3.67 0.83 -14.10
C LEU A 179 3.98 1.93 -15.12
N ASN A 180 3.73 1.66 -16.40
CA ASN A 180 3.79 2.67 -17.44
C ASN A 180 2.49 3.48 -17.44
N PHE A 181 2.58 4.79 -17.22
CA PHE A 181 1.41 5.67 -17.11
C PHE A 181 0.69 5.95 -18.43
N GLU A 182 1.39 5.83 -19.56
CA GLU A 182 0.78 6.10 -20.88
C GLU A 182 -0.18 4.99 -21.31
N ASN A 183 0.21 3.74 -21.10
CA ASN A 183 -0.54 2.57 -21.57
C ASN A 183 -1.08 1.68 -20.45
N ARG A 184 -0.80 2.01 -19.18
CA ARG A 184 -1.20 1.28 -17.97
C ARG A 184 -0.71 -0.16 -17.90
N LYS A 185 0.32 -0.51 -18.67
CA LYS A 185 0.96 -1.83 -18.59
C LYS A 185 1.91 -1.88 -17.42
N THR A 186 1.97 -3.04 -16.80
CA THR A 186 2.87 -3.36 -15.69
C THR A 186 3.97 -4.30 -16.15
N GLU A 187 5.17 -4.08 -15.63
CA GLU A 187 6.31 -4.97 -15.70
C GLU A 187 6.77 -5.30 -14.29
N VAL A 188 7.14 -6.54 -14.03
CA VAL A 188 7.64 -6.98 -12.72
C VAL A 188 9.12 -7.30 -12.84
N LYS A 189 9.94 -6.71 -11.96
CA LYS A 189 11.37 -7.04 -11.85
C LYS A 189 11.64 -7.77 -10.56
N GLN A 190 12.41 -8.84 -10.65
CA GLN A 190 12.92 -9.60 -9.53
C GLN A 190 14.37 -9.20 -9.23
N PHE A 191 14.68 -8.94 -7.95
CA PHE A 191 16.00 -8.60 -7.43
C PHE A 191 16.55 -9.69 -6.51
#